data_64c810a9ce8ceff03712f64af23b9022
#
_entry.id   64c810a9ce8ceff03712f64af23b9022
#
_cell.length_a   1.000
_cell.length_b   1.000
_cell.length_c   1.000
_cell.angle_alpha   90.00
_cell.angle_beta   90.00
_cell.angle_gamma   90.00
#
_symmetry.space_group_name_H-M   'P 1'
#
loop_
_entity.id
_entity.type
_entity.pdbx_description
1 polymer ?
#
loop_
_entity_poly.entity_id
_entity_poly.type
_entity_poly.pdbx_seq_one_letter_code
_entity_poly.pdbx_strand_id
1 'polypeptide(L)'
;MTLDEIAKLAGVSKTTASYVINGKAQKYRISEKTQQKVMDVVNAHNYRPDHAASALRAGNSRSFGLIIPDLENTSYARLAKLLEQNSRQAGYQILIACSDDDVQTEMSVADALVSRRIEALFVASAIPNASDFYQKLQNAGTPVIAIDRPLDDEFFACVISEDFSAAYELTHSLLNQEIKTVGLVGALPELHISQERQLGFESALRSQNIASIVGYGEHFNREEGKKVVLNWLENDQMPDAIVATSYTLLEGILDVLLEQPQLVNKVKLSTFGDNRLLDFLPFKINSSPQQFELIADSALALALNASAKRYQAGIELIPRKLKVRSA
;
A
#
# COMPACT_ATOMS: atom_id res chain seq x y z
N MET A 1 -25.60 -27.93 7.72
CA MET A 1 -26.34 -27.75 9.00
C MET A 1 -26.55 -26.25 9.25
N THR A 2 -27.69 -25.88 9.74
CA THR A 2 -28.09 -24.48 10.03
C THR A 2 -28.01 -24.18 11.53
N LEU A 3 -27.99 -22.90 11.90
CA LEU A 3 -28.06 -22.47 13.30
C LEU A 3 -29.34 -22.97 13.99
N ASP A 4 -30.46 -23.09 13.27
CA ASP A 4 -31.72 -23.60 13.78
C ASP A 4 -31.64 -25.07 14.15
N GLU A 5 -30.95 -25.87 13.33
CA GLU A 5 -30.72 -27.30 13.60
C GLU A 5 -29.80 -27.48 14.82
N ILE A 6 -28.74 -26.68 14.95
CA ILE A 6 -27.87 -26.69 16.14
C ILE A 6 -28.69 -26.34 17.40
N ALA A 7 -29.49 -25.30 17.34
CA ALA A 7 -30.35 -24.90 18.48
C ALA A 7 -31.31 -26.01 18.90
N LYS A 8 -31.98 -26.66 17.94
CA LYS A 8 -32.87 -27.80 18.18
C LYS A 8 -32.15 -28.99 18.84
N LEU A 9 -30.99 -29.38 18.31
CA LEU A 9 -30.19 -30.47 18.84
C LEU A 9 -29.66 -30.19 20.26
N ALA A 10 -29.26 -28.95 20.54
CA ALA A 10 -28.82 -28.52 21.86
C ALA A 10 -29.97 -28.29 22.87
N GLY A 11 -31.22 -28.32 22.41
CA GLY A 11 -32.39 -28.05 23.24
C GLY A 11 -32.47 -26.61 23.75
N VAL A 12 -32.08 -25.62 22.94
CA VAL A 12 -32.06 -24.20 23.28
C VAL A 12 -32.73 -23.37 22.20
N SER A 13 -33.02 -22.10 22.51
CA SER A 13 -33.49 -21.16 21.48
C SER A 13 -32.39 -20.83 20.48
N LYS A 14 -32.76 -20.47 19.23
CA LYS A 14 -31.82 -19.99 18.20
C LYS A 14 -30.97 -18.82 18.69
N THR A 15 -31.58 -17.91 19.47
CA THR A 15 -30.88 -16.75 20.06
C THR A 15 -29.83 -17.20 21.07
N THR A 16 -30.16 -18.18 21.94
CA THR A 16 -29.21 -18.74 22.91
C THR A 16 -28.05 -19.42 22.20
N ALA A 17 -28.32 -20.28 21.22
CA ALA A 17 -27.27 -20.92 20.40
C ALA A 17 -26.38 -19.87 19.72
N SER A 18 -26.96 -18.83 19.13
CA SER A 18 -26.21 -17.74 18.50
C SER A 18 -25.30 -17.02 19.49
N TYR A 19 -25.77 -16.70 20.70
CA TYR A 19 -24.96 -16.03 21.70
C TYR A 19 -23.77 -16.89 22.19
N VAL A 20 -23.99 -18.19 22.36
CA VAL A 20 -22.91 -19.10 22.74
C VAL A 20 -21.85 -19.20 21.64
N ILE A 21 -22.26 -19.46 20.40
CA ILE A 21 -21.38 -19.65 19.24
C ILE A 21 -20.57 -18.37 18.95
N ASN A 22 -21.15 -17.18 19.17
CA ASN A 22 -20.47 -15.90 18.95
C ASN A 22 -19.75 -15.36 20.20
N GLY A 23 -19.50 -16.18 21.24
CA GLY A 23 -18.73 -15.78 22.42
C GLY A 23 -19.41 -14.72 23.31
N LYS A 24 -20.72 -14.51 23.14
CA LYS A 24 -21.51 -13.53 23.90
C LYS A 24 -22.22 -14.14 25.12
N ALA A 25 -21.94 -15.38 25.45
CA ALA A 25 -22.62 -16.15 26.49
C ALA A 25 -22.57 -15.47 27.88
N GLN A 26 -21.39 -14.91 28.25
CA GLN A 26 -21.21 -14.21 29.52
C GLN A 26 -22.05 -12.92 29.57
N LYS A 27 -22.06 -12.13 28.49
CA LYS A 27 -22.85 -10.89 28.40
C LYS A 27 -24.35 -11.14 28.63
N TYR A 28 -24.86 -12.27 28.15
CA TYR A 28 -26.27 -12.66 28.25
C TYR A 28 -26.55 -13.66 29.38
N ARG A 29 -25.59 -13.83 30.31
CA ARG A 29 -25.70 -14.69 31.51
C ARG A 29 -26.17 -16.10 31.20
N ILE A 30 -25.67 -16.70 30.10
CA ILE A 30 -25.97 -18.07 29.74
C ILE A 30 -25.11 -19.01 30.60
N SER A 31 -25.74 -19.99 31.28
CA SER A 31 -25.02 -20.90 32.17
C SER A 31 -23.97 -21.73 31.42
N GLU A 32 -22.87 -22.11 32.10
CA GLU A 32 -21.80 -22.91 31.53
C GLU A 32 -22.34 -24.26 31.01
N LYS A 33 -23.29 -24.88 31.73
CA LYS A 33 -23.96 -26.09 31.29
C LYS A 33 -24.65 -25.96 29.94
N THR A 34 -25.28 -24.79 29.70
CA THR A 34 -25.93 -24.49 28.42
C THR A 34 -24.91 -24.20 27.33
N GLN A 35 -23.84 -23.48 27.68
CA GLN A 35 -22.74 -23.25 26.75
C GLN A 35 -22.11 -24.55 26.28
N GLN A 36 -21.81 -25.46 27.22
CA GLN A 36 -21.22 -26.76 26.89
C GLN A 36 -22.15 -27.60 25.99
N LYS A 37 -23.45 -27.67 26.27
CA LYS A 37 -24.40 -28.39 25.40
C LYS A 37 -24.40 -27.87 23.95
N VAL A 38 -24.36 -26.56 23.78
CA VAL A 38 -24.32 -25.98 22.43
C VAL A 38 -23.01 -26.27 21.73
N MET A 39 -21.86 -26.14 22.45
CA MET A 39 -20.55 -26.40 21.88
C MET A 39 -20.34 -27.88 21.57
N ASP A 40 -20.88 -28.80 22.36
CA ASP A 40 -20.84 -30.24 22.07
C ASP A 40 -21.53 -30.59 20.74
N VAL A 41 -22.70 -29.96 20.48
CA VAL A 41 -23.41 -30.14 19.22
C VAL A 41 -22.64 -29.49 18.06
N VAL A 42 -22.10 -28.29 18.27
CA VAL A 42 -21.28 -27.59 17.28
C VAL A 42 -20.08 -28.44 16.86
N ASN A 43 -19.37 -29.03 17.85
CA ASN A 43 -18.18 -29.83 17.60
C ASN A 43 -18.53 -31.21 16.97
N ALA A 44 -19.58 -31.86 17.45
CA ALA A 44 -20.04 -33.15 16.93
C ALA A 44 -20.44 -33.13 15.46
N HIS A 45 -20.94 -31.98 15.01
CA HIS A 45 -21.42 -31.79 13.66
C HIS A 45 -20.49 -30.89 12.80
N ASN A 46 -19.30 -30.52 13.28
CA ASN A 46 -18.36 -29.60 12.60
C ASN A 46 -19.08 -28.33 12.07
N TYR A 47 -20.05 -27.82 12.85
CA TYR A 47 -20.79 -26.66 12.43
C TYR A 47 -19.89 -25.43 12.41
N ARG A 48 -19.86 -24.76 11.27
CA ARG A 48 -19.21 -23.44 11.12
C ARG A 48 -20.28 -22.40 10.86
N PRO A 49 -20.31 -21.31 11.64
CA PRO A 49 -21.22 -20.20 11.35
C PRO A 49 -20.99 -19.70 9.92
N ASP A 50 -22.08 -19.50 9.19
CA ASP A 50 -22.02 -18.79 7.93
C ASP A 50 -21.78 -17.30 8.21
N HIS A 51 -20.54 -16.88 7.97
CA HIS A 51 -20.13 -15.49 8.17
C HIS A 51 -20.91 -14.53 7.25
N ALA A 52 -21.23 -14.94 6.01
CA ALA A 52 -21.99 -14.12 5.08
C ALA A 52 -23.42 -13.89 5.57
N ALA A 53 -24.08 -14.96 6.04
CA ALA A 53 -25.42 -14.86 6.63
C ALA A 53 -25.42 -14.11 7.97
N SER A 54 -24.32 -14.18 8.72
CA SER A 54 -24.16 -13.42 9.97
C SER A 54 -23.91 -11.94 9.71
N ALA A 55 -23.05 -11.62 8.76
CA ALA A 55 -22.77 -10.27 8.30
C ALA A 55 -24.02 -9.57 7.75
N LEU A 56 -24.80 -10.29 6.95
CA LEU A 56 -26.09 -9.78 6.43
C LEU A 56 -27.07 -9.39 7.54
N ARG A 57 -27.14 -10.19 8.60
CA ARG A 57 -28.02 -9.93 9.75
C ARG A 57 -27.46 -8.84 10.69
N ALA A 58 -26.15 -8.77 10.83
CA ALA A 58 -25.48 -7.79 11.67
C ALA A 58 -25.32 -6.43 10.99
N GLY A 59 -25.50 -6.36 9.67
CA GLY A 59 -25.30 -5.15 8.86
C GLY A 59 -23.82 -4.77 8.69
N ASN A 60 -22.88 -5.64 9.11
CA ASN A 60 -21.45 -5.41 8.94
C ASN A 60 -20.73 -6.69 8.51
N SER A 61 -19.80 -6.57 7.57
CA SER A 61 -19.04 -7.70 7.03
C SER A 61 -17.77 -8.01 7.83
N ARG A 62 -17.34 -7.08 8.67
CA ARG A 62 -16.03 -7.12 9.33
C ARG A 62 -14.89 -7.33 8.31
N SER A 63 -15.02 -6.72 7.14
CA SER A 63 -14.02 -6.83 6.07
C SER A 63 -13.71 -5.47 5.49
N PHE A 64 -12.43 -5.23 5.23
CA PHE A 64 -11.92 -4.11 4.44
C PHE A 64 -11.42 -4.62 3.08
N GLY A 65 -11.46 -3.77 2.06
CA GLY A 65 -10.80 -4.00 0.79
C GLY A 65 -9.44 -3.29 0.75
N LEU A 66 -8.50 -3.85 0.03
CA LEU A 66 -7.22 -3.23 -0.27
C LEU A 66 -6.92 -3.44 -1.76
N ILE A 67 -6.79 -2.34 -2.50
CA ILE A 67 -6.32 -2.35 -3.88
C ILE A 67 -4.94 -1.71 -3.91
N ILE A 68 -3.98 -2.45 -4.43
CA ILE A 68 -2.59 -2.05 -4.65
C ILE A 68 -2.19 -2.40 -6.07
N PRO A 69 -1.18 -1.73 -6.65
CA PRO A 69 -0.73 -2.09 -7.98
C PRO A 69 -0.25 -3.54 -8.08
N ASP A 70 0.64 -3.96 -7.19
CA ASP A 70 1.34 -5.22 -7.32
C ASP A 70 1.86 -5.72 -5.96
N LEU A 71 1.80 -7.02 -5.73
CA LEU A 71 2.36 -7.70 -4.56
C LEU A 71 3.84 -8.11 -4.72
N GLU A 72 4.37 -8.13 -5.93
CA GLU A 72 5.80 -8.33 -6.16
C GLU A 72 6.61 -7.11 -5.72
N ASN A 73 6.01 -5.92 -5.76
CA ASN A 73 6.60 -4.73 -5.15
C ASN A 73 6.63 -4.87 -3.63
N THR A 74 7.85 -5.04 -3.09
CA THR A 74 8.08 -5.28 -1.65
C THR A 74 7.50 -4.19 -0.74
N SER A 75 7.37 -2.95 -1.22
CA SER A 75 6.75 -1.84 -0.48
C SER A 75 5.26 -2.11 -0.26
N TYR A 76 4.53 -2.45 -1.31
CA TYR A 76 3.11 -2.78 -1.21
C TYR A 76 2.87 -4.09 -0.46
N ALA A 77 3.71 -5.12 -0.67
CA ALA A 77 3.61 -6.35 0.09
C ALA A 77 3.79 -6.12 1.60
N ARG A 78 4.74 -5.26 2.00
CA ARG A 78 4.96 -4.89 3.40
C ARG A 78 3.77 -4.11 3.98
N LEU A 79 3.27 -3.12 3.25
CA LEU A 79 2.11 -2.34 3.66
C LEU A 79 0.86 -3.22 3.80
N ALA A 80 0.59 -4.09 2.83
CA ALA A 80 -0.52 -5.04 2.87
C ALA A 80 -0.44 -5.98 4.08
N LYS A 81 0.76 -6.49 4.39
CA LYS A 81 1.00 -7.31 5.58
C LYS A 81 0.67 -6.57 6.88
N LEU A 82 1.12 -5.33 7.02
CA LEU A 82 0.89 -4.53 8.23
C LEU A 82 -0.60 -4.17 8.38
N LEU A 83 -1.25 -3.75 7.30
CA LEU A 83 -2.69 -3.48 7.29
C LEU A 83 -3.48 -4.76 7.65
N GLU A 84 -3.09 -5.94 7.12
CA GLU A 84 -3.73 -7.21 7.48
C GLU A 84 -3.57 -7.51 8.97
N GLN A 85 -2.34 -7.41 9.49
CA GLN A 85 -2.06 -7.71 10.89
C GLN A 85 -2.84 -6.78 11.83
N ASN A 86 -2.83 -5.48 11.57
CA ASN A 86 -3.51 -4.48 12.39
C ASN A 86 -5.03 -4.62 12.28
N SER A 87 -5.56 -4.85 11.08
CA SER A 87 -7.00 -5.09 10.88
C SER A 87 -7.49 -6.35 11.58
N ARG A 88 -6.73 -7.44 11.50
CA ARG A 88 -7.05 -8.71 12.18
C ARG A 88 -7.04 -8.55 13.70
N GLN A 89 -6.13 -7.76 14.27
CA GLN A 89 -6.14 -7.42 15.70
C GLN A 89 -7.38 -6.61 16.10
N ALA A 90 -7.88 -5.75 15.20
CA ALA A 90 -9.13 -5.00 15.37
C ALA A 90 -10.38 -5.83 15.09
N GLY A 91 -10.25 -7.11 14.70
CA GLY A 91 -11.36 -8.03 14.41
C GLY A 91 -11.94 -7.87 13.00
N TYR A 92 -11.13 -7.39 12.06
CA TYR A 92 -11.46 -7.26 10.64
C TYR A 92 -10.58 -8.17 9.78
N GLN A 93 -11.10 -8.54 8.61
CA GLN A 93 -10.33 -9.19 7.55
C GLN A 93 -10.02 -8.19 6.46
N ILE A 94 -8.89 -8.36 5.74
CA ILE A 94 -8.60 -7.61 4.52
C ILE A 94 -8.71 -8.55 3.31
N LEU A 95 -9.43 -8.07 2.29
CA LEU A 95 -9.49 -8.65 0.96
C LEU A 95 -8.56 -7.84 0.05
N ILE A 96 -7.50 -8.48 -0.44
CA ILE A 96 -6.49 -7.82 -1.27
C ILE A 96 -6.76 -8.12 -2.74
N ALA A 97 -6.65 -7.10 -3.58
CA ALA A 97 -6.67 -7.21 -5.04
C ALA A 97 -5.53 -6.37 -5.63
N CYS A 98 -4.98 -6.83 -6.75
CA CYS A 98 -3.99 -6.09 -7.53
C CYS A 98 -4.66 -5.44 -8.74
N SER A 99 -4.22 -4.23 -9.09
CA SER A 99 -4.69 -3.49 -10.25
C SER A 99 -3.73 -3.55 -11.43
N ASP A 100 -2.48 -3.96 -11.21
CA ASP A 100 -1.38 -3.98 -12.20
C ASP A 100 -1.16 -2.60 -12.87
N ASP A 101 -1.50 -1.51 -12.14
CA ASP A 101 -1.55 -0.15 -12.66
C ASP A 101 -2.47 0.03 -13.89
N ASP A 102 -3.41 -0.90 -14.12
CA ASP A 102 -4.39 -0.85 -15.19
C ASP A 102 -5.74 -0.31 -14.67
N VAL A 103 -6.19 0.78 -15.30
CA VAL A 103 -7.42 1.50 -14.91
C VAL A 103 -8.66 0.61 -14.93
N GLN A 104 -8.81 -0.26 -15.94
CA GLN A 104 -10.00 -1.10 -16.09
C GLN A 104 -9.99 -2.22 -15.04
N THR A 105 -8.84 -2.79 -14.80
CA THR A 105 -8.63 -3.79 -13.75
C THR A 105 -8.94 -3.19 -12.38
N GLU A 106 -8.43 -1.98 -12.08
CA GLU A 106 -8.68 -1.29 -10.81
C GLU A 106 -10.18 -1.08 -10.57
N MET A 107 -10.91 -0.56 -11.57
CA MET A 107 -12.36 -0.36 -11.47
C MET A 107 -13.10 -1.69 -11.26
N SER A 108 -12.74 -2.72 -12.01
CA SER A 108 -13.36 -4.04 -11.91
C SER A 108 -13.17 -4.69 -10.53
N VAL A 109 -11.94 -4.65 -9.99
CA VAL A 109 -11.67 -5.22 -8.66
C VAL A 109 -12.28 -4.39 -7.53
N ALA A 110 -12.40 -3.06 -7.69
CA ALA A 110 -13.10 -2.21 -6.74
C ALA A 110 -14.59 -2.59 -6.65
N ASP A 111 -15.27 -2.72 -7.79
CA ASP A 111 -16.67 -3.18 -7.84
C ASP A 111 -16.84 -4.57 -7.23
N ALA A 112 -15.91 -5.49 -7.53
CA ALA A 112 -15.91 -6.83 -6.96
C ALA A 112 -15.75 -6.83 -5.43
N LEU A 113 -14.92 -5.96 -4.86
CA LEU A 113 -14.74 -5.80 -3.42
C LEU A 113 -15.99 -5.18 -2.77
N VAL A 114 -16.55 -4.11 -3.38
CA VAL A 114 -17.78 -3.47 -2.90
C VAL A 114 -18.95 -4.45 -2.90
N SER A 115 -19.07 -5.30 -3.93
CA SER A 115 -20.11 -6.34 -4.00
C SER A 115 -20.04 -7.34 -2.82
N ARG A 116 -18.87 -7.51 -2.20
CA ARG A 116 -18.66 -8.30 -0.99
C ARG A 116 -18.99 -7.54 0.30
N ARG A 117 -19.51 -6.31 0.18
CA ARG A 117 -19.93 -5.45 1.29
C ARG A 117 -18.79 -5.12 2.25
N ILE A 118 -17.61 -4.79 1.72
CA ILE A 118 -16.52 -4.26 2.55
C ILE A 118 -16.98 -3.00 3.28
N GLU A 119 -16.46 -2.76 4.48
CA GLU A 119 -16.82 -1.61 5.32
C GLU A 119 -15.98 -0.36 5.03
N ALA A 120 -14.82 -0.53 4.41
CA ALA A 120 -13.98 0.52 3.85
C ALA A 120 -13.05 -0.07 2.78
N LEU A 121 -12.60 0.77 1.87
CA LEU A 121 -11.66 0.45 0.81
C LEU A 121 -10.38 1.27 0.97
N PHE A 122 -9.24 0.61 1.12
CA PHE A 122 -7.92 1.21 0.94
C PHE A 122 -7.52 1.09 -0.52
N VAL A 123 -6.98 2.15 -1.10
CA VAL A 123 -6.57 2.13 -2.51
C VAL A 123 -5.31 2.96 -2.77
N ALA A 124 -4.36 2.37 -3.50
CA ALA A 124 -3.26 3.07 -4.16
C ALA A 124 -3.61 3.21 -5.65
N SER A 125 -4.39 4.22 -5.99
CA SER A 125 -5.03 4.35 -7.31
C SER A 125 -4.04 4.67 -8.43
N ALA A 126 -4.22 4.03 -9.59
CA ALA A 126 -3.58 4.37 -10.86
C ALA A 126 -4.51 5.16 -11.79
N ILE A 127 -5.78 5.39 -11.40
CA ILE A 127 -6.76 6.10 -12.22
C ILE A 127 -6.44 7.60 -12.20
N PRO A 128 -6.11 8.24 -13.34
CA PRO A 128 -5.97 9.67 -13.41
C PRO A 128 -7.30 10.36 -13.04
N ASN A 129 -7.25 11.36 -12.17
CA ASN A 129 -8.45 12.07 -11.71
C ASN A 129 -9.56 11.14 -11.18
N ALA A 130 -9.18 10.15 -10.38
CA ALA A 130 -10.04 9.07 -9.87
C ALA A 130 -11.24 9.53 -9.03
N SER A 131 -11.37 10.82 -8.74
CA SER A 131 -12.38 11.37 -7.82
C SER A 131 -13.81 10.95 -8.18
N ASP A 132 -14.20 11.04 -9.43
CA ASP A 132 -15.58 10.69 -9.86
C ASP A 132 -15.94 9.22 -9.65
N PHE A 133 -15.00 8.30 -9.92
CA PHE A 133 -15.24 6.87 -9.75
C PHE A 133 -15.39 6.53 -8.26
N TYR A 134 -14.42 6.94 -7.46
CA TYR A 134 -14.43 6.63 -6.03
C TYR A 134 -15.50 7.41 -5.25
N GLN A 135 -15.88 8.62 -5.68
CA GLN A 135 -17.02 9.33 -5.09
C GLN A 135 -18.33 8.53 -5.25
N LYS A 136 -18.55 7.89 -6.40
CA LYS A 136 -19.72 7.01 -6.59
C LYS A 136 -19.74 5.87 -5.58
N LEU A 137 -18.60 5.21 -5.34
CA LEU A 137 -18.49 4.14 -4.36
C LEU A 137 -18.72 4.65 -2.93
N GLN A 138 -18.16 5.81 -2.59
CA GLN A 138 -18.33 6.45 -1.28
C GLN A 138 -19.78 6.88 -1.05
N ASN A 139 -20.43 7.49 -2.05
CA ASN A 139 -21.83 7.87 -1.99
C ASN A 139 -22.78 6.65 -1.91
N ALA A 140 -22.36 5.51 -2.45
CA ALA A 140 -23.06 4.24 -2.30
C ALA A 140 -22.86 3.57 -0.92
N GLY A 141 -22.03 4.16 -0.05
CA GLY A 141 -21.84 3.75 1.34
C GLY A 141 -20.57 2.97 1.63
N THR A 142 -19.60 2.95 0.71
CA THR A 142 -18.28 2.36 0.94
C THR A 142 -17.23 3.47 1.09
N PRO A 143 -16.80 3.83 2.32
CA PRO A 143 -15.74 4.81 2.52
C PRO A 143 -14.44 4.41 1.83
N VAL A 144 -13.77 5.38 1.22
CA VAL A 144 -12.51 5.19 0.49
C VAL A 144 -11.39 5.92 1.21
N ILE A 145 -10.29 5.22 1.45
CA ILE A 145 -9.07 5.76 2.04
C ILE A 145 -7.94 5.57 1.02
N ALA A 146 -7.42 6.67 0.50
CA ALA A 146 -6.29 6.66 -0.39
C ALA A 146 -5.00 6.44 0.41
N ILE A 147 -4.13 5.55 -0.08
CA ILE A 147 -2.82 5.25 0.52
C ILE A 147 -1.74 5.39 -0.54
N ASP A 148 -0.57 5.93 -0.18
CA ASP A 148 0.58 6.13 -1.07
C ASP A 148 0.33 7.10 -2.23
N ARG A 149 -0.77 6.94 -2.97
CA ARG A 149 -1.20 7.79 -4.09
C ARG A 149 -2.45 8.56 -3.66
N PRO A 150 -2.41 9.91 -3.60
CA PRO A 150 -3.54 10.69 -3.13
C PRO A 150 -4.72 10.65 -4.11
N LEU A 151 -5.89 10.75 -3.56
CA LEU A 151 -7.11 11.21 -4.23
C LEU A 151 -7.38 12.66 -3.82
N ASP A 152 -8.46 13.25 -4.32
CA ASP A 152 -8.91 14.59 -3.95
C ASP A 152 -9.25 14.65 -2.44
N ASP A 153 -8.47 15.41 -1.69
CA ASP A 153 -8.56 15.50 -0.24
C ASP A 153 -9.73 16.33 0.29
N GLU A 154 -10.44 17.01 -0.59
CA GLU A 154 -11.74 17.59 -0.25
C GLU A 154 -12.80 16.49 -0.02
N PHE A 155 -12.65 15.35 -0.66
CA PHE A 155 -13.63 14.24 -0.60
C PHE A 155 -13.09 12.99 0.09
N PHE A 156 -11.79 12.73 0.03
CA PHE A 156 -11.20 11.48 0.50
C PHE A 156 -10.20 11.67 1.62
N ALA A 157 -10.16 10.69 2.53
CA ALA A 157 -9.08 10.56 3.48
C ALA A 157 -7.86 9.97 2.77
N CYS A 158 -6.71 10.62 2.88
CA CYS A 158 -5.47 10.25 2.21
C CYS A 158 -4.35 10.08 3.25
N VAL A 159 -3.61 8.98 3.19
CA VAL A 159 -2.39 8.74 3.97
C VAL A 159 -1.24 8.55 2.98
N ILE A 160 -0.40 9.56 2.84
CA ILE A 160 0.66 9.60 1.84
C ILE A 160 2.01 9.94 2.46
N SER A 161 3.08 9.65 1.74
CA SER A 161 4.44 10.01 2.16
C SER A 161 4.84 11.39 1.63
N GLU A 162 5.73 12.09 2.34
CA GLU A 162 6.34 13.35 1.88
C GLU A 162 7.36 13.10 0.77
N ASP A 163 6.89 12.98 -0.46
CA ASP A 163 7.72 12.57 -1.59
C ASP A 163 8.60 13.71 -2.13
N PHE A 164 8.12 14.97 -2.14
CA PHE A 164 8.91 16.12 -2.56
C PHE A 164 10.18 16.29 -1.69
N SER A 165 10.00 16.37 -0.37
CA SER A 165 11.13 16.52 0.56
C SER A 165 12.13 15.38 0.47
N ALA A 166 11.61 14.14 0.34
CA ALA A 166 12.44 12.95 0.19
C ALA A 166 13.24 12.95 -1.12
N ALA A 167 12.65 13.38 -2.24
CA ALA A 167 13.35 13.50 -3.51
C ALA A 167 14.44 14.57 -3.45
N TYR A 168 14.15 15.71 -2.81
CA TYR A 168 15.14 16.75 -2.56
C TYR A 168 16.33 16.21 -1.77
N GLU A 169 16.08 15.56 -0.63
CA GLU A 169 17.12 15.01 0.24
C GLU A 169 17.94 13.90 -0.44
N LEU A 170 17.28 12.98 -1.15
CA LEU A 170 17.96 11.91 -1.91
C LEU A 170 18.89 12.50 -2.98
N THR A 171 18.38 13.45 -3.76
CA THR A 171 19.17 14.12 -4.78
C THR A 171 20.35 14.86 -4.17
N HIS A 172 20.09 15.70 -3.16
CA HIS A 172 21.12 16.47 -2.47
C HIS A 172 22.21 15.57 -1.86
N SER A 173 21.85 14.38 -1.38
CA SER A 173 22.79 13.42 -0.78
C SER A 173 23.83 12.87 -1.75
N LEU A 174 23.60 13.01 -3.07
CA LEU A 174 24.53 12.58 -4.12
C LEU A 174 25.51 13.68 -4.54
N LEU A 175 25.18 14.96 -4.28
CA LEU A 175 25.90 16.09 -4.82
C LEU A 175 27.26 16.29 -4.17
N ASN A 176 28.27 16.47 -4.99
CA ASN A 176 29.63 16.90 -4.62
C ASN A 176 30.28 17.58 -5.84
N GLN A 177 31.54 18.00 -5.69
CA GLN A 177 32.28 18.74 -6.74
C GLN A 177 32.52 17.93 -8.03
N GLU A 178 32.42 16.60 -7.99
CA GLU A 178 32.67 15.71 -9.13
C GLU A 178 31.42 15.50 -9.99
N ILE A 179 30.22 15.70 -9.43
CA ILE A 179 28.94 15.46 -10.10
C ILE A 179 28.60 16.63 -11.00
N LYS A 180 28.47 16.36 -12.29
CA LYS A 180 28.09 17.33 -13.33
C LYS A 180 26.70 17.07 -13.90
N THR A 181 26.28 15.80 -13.86
CA THR A 181 24.99 15.38 -14.40
C THR A 181 24.29 14.42 -13.44
N VAL A 182 23.01 14.66 -13.16
CA VAL A 182 22.20 13.76 -12.33
C VAL A 182 20.97 13.29 -13.13
N GLY A 183 20.72 11.99 -13.11
CA GLY A 183 19.56 11.37 -13.73
C GLY A 183 18.46 11.07 -12.73
N LEU A 184 17.19 11.23 -13.13
CA LEU A 184 16.03 10.72 -12.44
C LEU A 184 15.42 9.56 -13.25
N VAL A 185 15.35 8.37 -12.66
CA VAL A 185 14.65 7.23 -13.24
C VAL A 185 13.30 7.10 -12.53
N GLY A 186 12.24 7.38 -13.26
CA GLY A 186 10.86 7.36 -12.80
C GLY A 186 9.97 6.41 -13.61
N ALA A 187 8.67 6.41 -13.27
CA ALA A 187 7.63 5.75 -14.05
C ALA A 187 6.30 6.52 -13.88
N LEU A 188 5.35 6.32 -14.81
CA LEU A 188 3.99 6.89 -14.73
C LEU A 188 4.01 8.39 -14.41
N PRO A 189 4.51 9.27 -15.31
CA PRO A 189 4.73 10.68 -15.03
C PRO A 189 3.45 11.47 -14.71
N GLU A 190 2.29 10.94 -15.06
CA GLU A 190 0.98 11.52 -14.76
C GLU A 190 0.55 11.35 -13.30
N LEU A 191 1.15 10.44 -12.56
CA LEU A 191 0.82 10.23 -11.14
C LEU A 191 1.41 11.35 -10.28
N HIS A 192 0.63 11.80 -9.31
CA HIS A 192 1.03 12.83 -8.35
C HIS A 192 2.36 12.49 -7.65
N ILE A 193 2.57 11.24 -7.25
CA ILE A 193 3.84 10.82 -6.61
C ILE A 193 5.05 10.99 -7.53
N SER A 194 4.89 10.74 -8.82
CA SER A 194 5.97 10.92 -9.81
C SER A 194 6.30 12.39 -10.02
N GLN A 195 5.28 13.23 -10.05
CA GLN A 195 5.42 14.69 -10.16
C GLN A 195 6.11 15.27 -8.93
N GLU A 196 5.68 14.91 -7.71
CA GLU A 196 6.31 15.36 -6.47
C GLU A 196 7.78 14.96 -6.39
N ARG A 197 8.11 13.71 -6.78
CA ARG A 197 9.49 13.23 -6.82
C ARG A 197 10.33 13.99 -7.84
N GLN A 198 9.79 14.28 -9.01
CA GLN A 198 10.48 15.09 -10.02
C GLN A 198 10.68 16.53 -9.53
N LEU A 199 9.66 17.17 -8.98
CA LEU A 199 9.75 18.52 -8.46
C LEU A 199 10.81 18.65 -7.35
N GLY A 200 10.85 17.68 -6.43
CA GLY A 200 11.86 17.63 -5.37
C GLY A 200 13.28 17.45 -5.93
N PHE A 201 13.45 16.56 -6.91
CA PHE A 201 14.70 16.36 -7.65
C PHE A 201 15.17 17.64 -8.33
N GLU A 202 14.32 18.29 -9.12
CA GLU A 202 14.64 19.54 -9.82
C GLU A 202 14.95 20.67 -8.84
N SER A 203 14.21 20.75 -7.72
CA SER A 203 14.45 21.74 -6.68
C SER A 203 15.84 21.62 -6.05
N ALA A 204 16.33 20.38 -5.84
CA ALA A 204 17.68 20.16 -5.31
C ALA A 204 18.79 20.60 -6.26
N LEU A 205 18.54 20.64 -7.56
CA LEU A 205 19.50 21.03 -8.59
C LEU A 205 19.42 22.52 -8.97
N ARG A 206 18.33 23.21 -8.65
CA ARG A 206 18.03 24.57 -9.13
C ARG A 206 19.13 25.60 -8.90
N SER A 207 19.83 25.51 -7.78
CA SER A 207 20.94 26.44 -7.43
C SER A 207 22.32 25.89 -7.76
N GLN A 208 22.38 24.74 -8.37
CA GLN A 208 23.63 24.04 -8.73
C GLN A 208 23.88 24.18 -10.22
N ASN A 209 25.14 24.30 -10.62
CA ASN A 209 25.51 24.24 -12.04
C ASN A 209 25.66 22.78 -12.50
N ILE A 210 24.58 21.99 -12.34
CA ILE A 210 24.54 20.56 -12.60
C ILE A 210 23.42 20.31 -13.62
N ALA A 211 23.76 19.58 -14.69
CA ALA A 211 22.78 19.17 -15.68
C ALA A 211 21.89 18.05 -15.15
N SER A 212 20.66 17.96 -15.65
CA SER A 212 19.74 16.88 -15.30
C SER A 212 19.22 16.17 -16.53
N ILE A 213 18.97 14.87 -16.39
CA ILE A 213 18.26 14.05 -17.36
C ILE A 213 17.13 13.29 -16.64
N VAL A 214 15.97 13.21 -17.25
CA VAL A 214 14.81 12.49 -16.68
C VAL A 214 14.38 11.42 -17.65
N GLY A 215 14.20 10.20 -17.15
CA GLY A 215 13.66 9.08 -17.92
C GLY A 215 12.52 8.40 -17.17
N TYR A 216 11.45 8.12 -17.90
CA TYR A 216 10.26 7.47 -17.36
C TYR A 216 10.01 6.13 -18.05
N GLY A 217 9.71 5.11 -17.24
CA GLY A 217 9.14 3.85 -17.69
C GLY A 217 7.60 3.89 -17.64
N GLU A 218 6.99 2.86 -18.22
CA GLU A 218 5.53 2.68 -18.22
C GLU A 218 4.99 2.14 -16.88
N HIS A 219 5.84 1.45 -16.10
CA HIS A 219 5.48 0.85 -14.80
C HIS A 219 6.64 0.95 -13.79
N PHE A 220 6.30 0.92 -12.49
CA PHE A 220 7.29 0.85 -11.40
C PHE A 220 7.84 -0.56 -11.23
N ASN A 221 8.56 -1.08 -12.22
CA ASN A 221 9.15 -2.41 -12.20
C ASN A 221 10.62 -2.42 -12.64
N ARG A 222 11.27 -3.58 -12.48
CA ARG A 222 12.68 -3.79 -12.77
C ARG A 222 13.01 -3.59 -14.26
N GLU A 223 12.16 -4.10 -15.15
CA GLU A 223 12.40 -4.03 -16.60
C GLU A 223 12.41 -2.59 -17.11
N GLU A 224 11.49 -1.76 -16.64
CA GLU A 224 11.41 -0.35 -17.02
C GLU A 224 12.60 0.45 -16.47
N GLY A 225 13.05 0.17 -15.23
CA GLY A 225 14.29 0.76 -14.71
C GLY A 225 15.52 0.44 -15.56
N LYS A 226 15.65 -0.82 -16.00
CA LYS A 226 16.70 -1.28 -16.91
C LYS A 226 16.62 -0.57 -18.25
N LYS A 227 15.45 -0.51 -18.87
CA LYS A 227 15.18 0.09 -20.18
C LYS A 227 15.57 1.57 -20.23
N VAL A 228 15.20 2.35 -19.20
CA VAL A 228 15.57 3.77 -19.12
C VAL A 228 17.09 3.96 -19.12
N VAL A 229 17.83 3.19 -18.30
CA VAL A 229 19.27 3.34 -18.19
C VAL A 229 20.01 2.82 -19.42
N LEU A 230 19.53 1.74 -20.05
CA LEU A 230 20.07 1.26 -21.33
C LEU A 230 19.91 2.32 -22.43
N ASN A 231 18.77 3.00 -22.50
CA ASN A 231 18.57 4.09 -23.46
C ASN A 231 19.56 5.25 -23.23
N TRP A 232 19.86 5.61 -21.98
CA TRP A 232 20.88 6.61 -21.68
C TRP A 232 22.29 6.14 -22.10
N LEU A 233 22.60 4.87 -21.86
CA LEU A 233 23.90 4.29 -22.22
C LEU A 233 24.09 4.27 -23.75
N GLU A 234 23.08 3.83 -24.51
CA GLU A 234 23.11 3.76 -25.96
C GLU A 234 23.24 5.13 -26.64
N ASN A 235 22.80 6.19 -25.97
CA ASN A 235 22.88 7.55 -26.48
C ASN A 235 24.05 8.37 -25.90
N ASP A 236 25.00 7.75 -25.20
CA ASP A 236 26.12 8.42 -24.52
C ASP A 236 25.68 9.51 -23.52
N GLN A 237 24.53 9.28 -22.84
CA GLN A 237 23.92 10.22 -21.91
C GLN A 237 23.94 9.73 -20.45
N MET A 238 24.82 8.78 -20.12
CA MET A 238 24.93 8.29 -18.76
C MET A 238 25.28 9.40 -17.77
N PRO A 239 24.46 9.65 -16.74
CA PRO A 239 24.75 10.66 -15.73
C PRO A 239 25.78 10.16 -14.71
N ASP A 240 26.42 11.10 -13.98
CA ASP A 240 27.37 10.81 -12.90
C ASP A 240 26.66 10.26 -11.64
N ALA A 241 25.36 10.57 -11.48
CA ALA A 241 24.54 10.08 -10.38
C ALA A 241 23.11 9.83 -10.85
N ILE A 242 22.44 8.85 -10.21
CA ILE A 242 21.05 8.49 -10.53
C ILE A 242 20.22 8.42 -9.25
N VAL A 243 19.07 9.07 -9.29
CA VAL A 243 17.99 8.94 -8.31
C VAL A 243 16.92 8.00 -8.88
N ALA A 244 16.75 6.82 -8.28
CA ALA A 244 15.68 5.91 -8.62
C ALA A 244 14.42 6.25 -7.81
N THR A 245 13.30 6.47 -8.46
CA THR A 245 12.04 6.85 -7.77
C THR A 245 11.30 5.66 -7.15
N SER A 246 11.82 4.44 -7.28
CA SER A 246 11.38 3.27 -6.52
C SER A 246 12.50 2.25 -6.40
N TYR A 247 12.38 1.36 -5.40
CA TYR A 247 13.33 0.26 -5.23
C TYR A 247 13.27 -0.73 -6.40
N THR A 248 12.11 -0.97 -6.98
CA THR A 248 11.94 -1.84 -8.15
C THR A 248 12.64 -1.28 -9.41
N LEU A 249 12.58 0.03 -9.62
CA LEU A 249 13.37 0.67 -10.70
C LEU A 249 14.88 0.59 -10.43
N LEU A 250 15.31 0.73 -9.16
CA LEU A 250 16.72 0.54 -8.79
C LEU A 250 17.22 -0.87 -9.16
N GLU A 251 16.41 -1.91 -8.98
CA GLU A 251 16.80 -3.27 -9.34
C GLU A 251 17.16 -3.36 -10.83
N GLY A 252 16.40 -2.70 -11.71
CA GLY A 252 16.72 -2.62 -13.13
C GLY A 252 17.98 -1.82 -13.44
N ILE A 253 18.23 -0.73 -12.71
CA ILE A 253 19.49 0.02 -12.80
C ILE A 253 20.68 -0.88 -12.42
N LEU A 254 20.54 -1.64 -11.34
CA LEU A 254 21.56 -2.57 -10.88
C LEU A 254 21.86 -3.68 -11.90
N ASP A 255 20.88 -4.15 -12.66
CA ASP A 255 21.11 -5.10 -13.74
C ASP A 255 22.06 -4.52 -14.79
N VAL A 256 21.85 -3.27 -15.21
CA VAL A 256 22.75 -2.61 -16.17
C VAL A 256 24.15 -2.48 -15.59
N LEU A 257 24.28 -2.13 -14.31
CA LEU A 257 25.59 -2.05 -13.67
C LEU A 257 26.29 -3.41 -13.55
N LEU A 258 25.55 -4.50 -13.38
CA LEU A 258 26.12 -5.86 -13.40
C LEU A 258 26.62 -6.25 -14.80
N GLU A 259 25.88 -5.86 -15.85
CA GLU A 259 26.29 -6.08 -17.25
C GLU A 259 27.41 -5.15 -17.70
N GLN A 260 27.60 -4.00 -17.03
CA GLN A 260 28.56 -2.95 -17.34
C GLN A 260 29.41 -2.61 -16.09
N PRO A 261 30.30 -3.52 -15.61
CA PRO A 261 31.03 -3.35 -14.34
C PRO A 261 31.88 -2.07 -14.24
N GLN A 262 32.30 -1.52 -15.40
CA GLN A 262 33.06 -0.26 -15.47
C GLN A 262 32.27 0.95 -14.99
N LEU A 263 30.93 0.86 -14.89
CA LEU A 263 30.03 1.93 -14.41
C LEU A 263 29.86 1.90 -12.87
N VAL A 264 30.08 0.75 -12.22
CA VAL A 264 29.79 0.52 -10.78
C VAL A 264 30.41 1.58 -9.86
N ASN A 265 31.65 2.01 -10.15
CA ASN A 265 32.33 3.02 -9.33
C ASN A 265 32.26 4.43 -9.93
N LYS A 266 31.60 4.59 -11.07
CA LYS A 266 31.47 5.89 -11.75
C LYS A 266 30.13 6.57 -11.49
N VAL A 267 29.08 5.77 -11.30
CA VAL A 267 27.71 6.27 -11.12
C VAL A 267 27.31 6.16 -9.65
N LYS A 268 26.99 7.29 -9.01
CA LYS A 268 26.44 7.30 -7.65
C LYS A 268 24.94 7.06 -7.68
N LEU A 269 24.42 6.36 -6.67
CA LEU A 269 23.02 5.97 -6.64
C LEU A 269 22.31 6.39 -5.35
N SER A 270 21.07 6.82 -5.49
CA SER A 270 20.11 6.90 -4.40
C SER A 270 18.75 6.40 -4.85
N THR A 271 17.90 6.00 -3.89
CA THR A 271 16.62 5.37 -4.19
C THR A 271 15.52 5.69 -3.19
N PHE A 272 14.31 5.82 -3.70
CA PHE A 272 13.12 5.63 -2.89
C PHE A 272 12.95 4.16 -2.52
N GLY A 273 12.43 3.90 -1.32
CA GLY A 273 12.41 2.56 -0.75
C GLY A 273 13.75 2.16 -0.14
N ASP A 274 13.76 1.08 0.62
CA ASP A 274 14.96 0.52 1.24
C ASP A 274 14.86 -0.99 1.33
N ASN A 275 15.99 -1.66 1.18
CA ASN A 275 16.11 -3.08 1.39
C ASN A 275 17.44 -3.38 2.11
N ARG A 276 17.43 -4.36 3.01
CA ARG A 276 18.64 -4.78 3.72
C ARG A 276 19.78 -5.19 2.78
N LEU A 277 19.46 -5.68 1.59
CA LEU A 277 20.47 -6.04 0.60
C LEU A 277 21.38 -4.88 0.21
N LEU A 278 20.89 -3.63 0.26
CA LEU A 278 21.70 -2.43 -0.02
C LEU A 278 22.86 -2.26 0.97
N ASP A 279 22.76 -2.82 2.18
CA ASP A 279 23.82 -2.75 3.18
C ASP A 279 25.01 -3.68 2.85
N PHE A 280 24.81 -4.67 1.96
CA PHE A 280 25.81 -5.67 1.55
C PHE A 280 26.46 -5.39 0.19
N LEU A 281 25.98 -4.38 -0.54
CA LEU A 281 26.58 -4.03 -1.82
C LEU A 281 28.00 -3.48 -1.64
N PRO A 282 28.90 -3.74 -2.59
CA PRO A 282 30.27 -3.23 -2.54
C PRO A 282 30.37 -1.70 -2.73
N PHE A 283 29.31 -1.06 -3.15
CA PHE A 283 29.13 0.38 -3.29
C PHE A 283 27.90 0.85 -2.50
N LYS A 284 27.85 2.14 -2.18
CA LYS A 284 26.84 2.67 -1.26
C LYS A 284 25.70 3.33 -2.02
N ILE A 285 24.48 3.00 -1.62
CA ILE A 285 23.23 3.56 -2.17
C ILE A 285 22.47 4.19 -1.03
N ASN A 286 22.27 5.51 -1.07
CA ASN A 286 21.40 6.20 -0.12
C ASN A 286 19.95 5.85 -0.42
N SER A 287 19.13 5.76 0.61
CA SER A 287 17.74 5.36 0.45
C SER A 287 16.79 6.19 1.32
N SER A 288 15.55 6.31 0.86
CA SER A 288 14.48 6.97 1.59
C SER A 288 13.29 6.01 1.77
N PRO A 289 13.30 5.17 2.84
CA PRO A 289 12.23 4.23 3.13
C PRO A 289 10.94 4.95 3.53
N GLN A 290 9.80 4.33 3.23
CA GLN A 290 8.51 4.69 3.81
C GLN A 290 8.42 4.21 5.26
N GLN A 291 7.66 4.94 6.07
CA GLN A 291 7.34 4.56 7.43
C GLN A 291 6.04 3.72 7.43
N PHE A 292 6.12 2.49 6.94
CA PHE A 292 4.97 1.62 6.69
C PHE A 292 4.10 1.37 7.91
N GLU A 293 4.71 1.29 9.10
CA GLU A 293 3.99 1.12 10.36
C GLU A 293 3.06 2.31 10.62
N LEU A 294 3.54 3.54 10.45
CA LEU A 294 2.74 4.74 10.62
C LEU A 294 1.63 4.82 9.56
N ILE A 295 1.96 4.53 8.29
CA ILE A 295 0.96 4.51 7.20
C ILE A 295 -0.16 3.52 7.52
N ALA A 296 0.19 2.30 7.94
CA ALA A 296 -0.79 1.26 8.25
C ALA A 296 -1.66 1.60 9.46
N ASP A 297 -1.06 2.18 10.52
CA ASP A 297 -1.77 2.59 11.72
C ASP A 297 -2.76 3.73 11.42
N SER A 298 -2.31 4.77 10.71
CA SER A 298 -3.16 5.90 10.31
C SER A 298 -4.29 5.46 9.37
N ALA A 299 -3.98 4.68 8.34
CA ALA A 299 -4.98 4.18 7.41
C ALA A 299 -6.05 3.33 8.14
N LEU A 300 -5.63 2.42 9.03
CA LEU A 300 -6.58 1.63 9.82
C LEU A 300 -7.44 2.51 10.74
N ALA A 301 -6.85 3.50 11.41
CA ALA A 301 -7.61 4.42 12.28
C ALA A 301 -8.71 5.14 11.49
N LEU A 302 -8.41 5.61 10.27
CA LEU A 302 -9.37 6.23 9.36
C LEU A 302 -10.48 5.25 8.96
N ALA A 303 -10.15 3.99 8.62
CA ALA A 303 -11.15 2.98 8.27
C ALA A 303 -12.06 2.62 9.45
N LEU A 304 -11.52 2.49 10.66
CA LEU A 304 -12.32 2.25 11.87
C LEU A 304 -13.24 3.44 12.20
N ASN A 305 -12.75 4.67 12.01
CA ASN A 305 -13.58 5.87 12.15
C ASN A 305 -14.72 5.88 11.11
N ALA A 306 -14.40 5.53 9.86
CA ALA A 306 -15.40 5.43 8.80
C ALA A 306 -16.48 4.38 9.11
N SER A 307 -16.08 3.18 9.57
CA SER A 307 -17.01 2.12 10.02
C SER A 307 -17.88 2.58 11.20
N ALA A 308 -17.38 3.49 12.03
CA ALA A 308 -18.12 4.13 13.12
C ALA A 308 -18.92 5.37 12.68
N LYS A 309 -19.06 5.61 11.36
CA LYS A 309 -19.75 6.78 10.76
C LYS A 309 -19.13 8.13 11.14
N ARG A 310 -17.81 8.16 11.29
CA ARG A 310 -17.00 9.34 11.58
C ARG A 310 -15.94 9.56 10.51
N TYR A 311 -16.31 9.32 9.25
CA TYR A 311 -15.41 9.56 8.11
C TYR A 311 -15.09 11.06 7.99
N GLN A 312 -13.82 11.38 7.79
CA GLN A 312 -13.34 12.73 7.54
C GLN A 312 -12.35 12.69 6.38
N ALA A 313 -12.56 13.53 5.38
CA ALA A 313 -11.63 13.76 4.30
C ALA A 313 -10.43 14.59 4.78
N GLY A 314 -9.35 14.55 4.05
CA GLY A 314 -8.11 15.31 4.32
C GLY A 314 -6.87 14.46 4.12
N ILE A 315 -5.70 15.12 4.11
CA ILE A 315 -4.39 14.47 3.92
C ILE A 315 -3.67 14.32 5.27
N GLU A 316 -3.18 13.12 5.52
CA GLU A 316 -2.17 12.85 6.54
C GLU A 316 -0.84 12.57 5.85
N LEU A 317 0.13 13.47 6.03
CA LEU A 317 1.47 13.37 5.46
C LEU A 317 2.38 12.62 6.42
N ILE A 318 2.96 11.52 5.96
CA ILE A 318 3.91 10.71 6.72
C ILE A 318 5.33 11.01 6.24
N PRO A 319 6.22 11.54 7.10
CA PRO A 319 7.57 11.88 6.69
C PRO A 319 8.36 10.63 6.28
N ARG A 320 9.27 10.79 5.32
CA ARG A 320 10.30 9.80 5.02
C ARG A 320 11.58 10.12 5.80
N LYS A 321 12.48 9.16 5.91
CA LYS A 321 13.78 9.35 6.58
C LYS A 321 14.90 8.95 5.63
N LEU A 322 15.75 9.91 5.28
CA LEU A 322 16.95 9.62 4.51
C LEU A 322 17.87 8.68 5.31
N LYS A 323 18.23 7.56 4.71
CA LYS A 323 19.26 6.63 5.20
C LYS A 323 20.51 6.80 4.36
N VAL A 324 21.49 7.52 4.90
CA VAL A 324 22.79 7.69 4.27
C VAL A 324 23.66 6.49 4.61
N ARG A 325 24.28 5.90 3.59
CA ARG A 325 25.27 4.83 3.74
C ARG A 325 26.66 5.40 3.49
N SER A 326 27.45 5.53 4.54
CA SER A 326 28.86 5.91 4.46
C SER A 326 29.73 4.72 4.03
N ALA A 327 30.84 5.04 3.37
CA ALA A 327 31.86 4.06 2.93
C ALA A 327 32.50 3.35 4.13
#